data_854976086c5d1daf2b8da62111ad08a2
#
_entry.id   854976086c5d1daf2b8da62111ad08a2
#
_cell.length_a   1.000
_cell.length_b   1.000
_cell.length_c   1.000
_cell.angle_alpha   90.00
_cell.angle_beta   90.00
_cell.angle_gamma   90.00
#
_symmetry.space_group_name_H-M   'P 1'
#
loop_
_entity.id
_entity.type
_entity.pdbx_description
1 polymer ?
#
loop_
_entity_poly.entity_id
_entity_poly.type
_entity_poly.pdbx_seq_one_letter_code
_entity_poly.pdbx_strand_id
1 'polypeptide(L)'
;MPYPTIAGRWPALSESSPLRYATFVLMYFSQGIPEGLLVLGVPAWLAMNGKSPAVIAGYGAVVLLPASLKILLAPMIERFTYLPMGRRRPWLLIGQAGLILSFVGVLLVPDPLNHVSLLAAAVACLLTFEMTQDIATDSLVIDLVPVAEQGRANSLMWGAKAVGRAVALAGGSWLIQHHGLATAVLVGSATVAPVLLAPLLLRERPGEKLLPWLVGATSPAAARMRIEGWGGLWRAVRRVFVLRNSLLMATTSFLVGLGLDYVVTGLPIFTIQGLGWSSVQHSQVYSLAGLTGGVLGMLVGGPLIAWLGTVRLVQLALLAQAGLVAGLGLLPGLWPQAGFVMGFIGCFCLVNTLLLIALLALVMHCCWQRISALQFTLYMTVINSGSSVGSMLLGYVRSHYSWQTTFLLFPLLPLAVVGVLQLMRMPVHTQQLTALESAHQEEAETLALRLAV
;
A
#
# COMPACT_ATOMS: atom_id res chain seq x y z
N MET A 1 33.12 13.19 26.41
CA MET A 1 32.32 13.06 27.66
C MET A 1 31.19 12.09 27.36
N PRO A 2 30.99 11.04 28.16
CA PRO A 2 29.84 10.16 27.98
C PRO A 2 28.57 10.93 28.37
N TYR A 3 27.60 10.96 27.48
CA TYR A 3 26.29 11.59 27.71
C TYR A 3 25.58 10.88 28.89
N PRO A 4 24.97 11.63 29.81
CA PRO A 4 24.30 11.01 30.95
C PRO A 4 23.11 10.17 30.47
N THR A 5 23.10 8.93 30.94
CA THR A 5 22.20 7.81 30.62
C THR A 5 20.76 7.95 31.16
N ILE A 6 20.15 9.12 31.17
CA ILE A 6 18.72 9.29 31.51
C ILE A 6 17.79 9.15 30.30
N ALA A 7 18.33 9.14 29.06
CA ALA A 7 17.57 8.93 27.83
C ALA A 7 17.13 7.46 27.57
N GLY A 8 17.45 6.52 28.48
CA GLY A 8 17.49 5.09 28.26
C GLY A 8 16.22 4.29 28.55
N ARG A 9 15.06 4.87 28.84
CA ARG A 9 13.88 4.07 29.25
C ARG A 9 12.74 3.93 28.24
N TRP A 10 12.74 4.69 27.15
CA TRP A 10 11.69 4.58 26.16
C TRP A 10 12.12 3.65 25.01
N PRO A 11 11.30 2.66 24.67
CA PRO A 11 11.65 1.68 23.65
C PRO A 11 11.81 2.33 22.28
N ALA A 12 12.76 1.84 21.48
CA ALA A 12 12.99 2.23 20.12
C ALA A 12 12.57 1.12 19.14
N LEU A 13 11.95 1.50 18.02
CA LEU A 13 11.50 0.54 17.01
C LEU A 13 12.66 -0.24 16.39
N SER A 14 13.85 0.38 16.28
CA SER A 14 15.05 -0.29 15.76
C SER A 14 15.55 -1.44 16.65
N GLU A 15 15.23 -1.42 17.96
CA GLU A 15 15.74 -2.40 18.92
C GLU A 15 14.75 -3.52 19.25
N SER A 16 13.45 -3.32 18.99
CA SER A 16 12.40 -4.25 19.38
C SER A 16 11.56 -4.70 18.20
N SER A 17 11.76 -5.94 17.73
CA SER A 17 10.94 -6.53 16.66
C SER A 17 9.45 -6.59 17.01
N PRO A 18 9.00 -6.98 18.23
CA PRO A 18 7.59 -7.00 18.56
C PRO A 18 6.93 -5.61 18.48
N LEU A 19 7.59 -4.56 18.99
CA LEU A 19 7.07 -3.19 18.93
C LEU A 19 7.02 -2.67 17.50
N ARG A 20 8.01 -3.00 16.68
CA ARG A 20 8.09 -2.69 15.27
C ARG A 20 6.88 -3.26 14.53
N TYR A 21 6.66 -4.57 14.64
CA TYR A 21 5.53 -5.23 13.99
C TYR A 21 4.18 -4.75 14.51
N ALA A 22 4.02 -4.58 15.83
CA ALA A 22 2.79 -4.04 16.40
C ALA A 22 2.48 -2.64 15.85
N THR A 23 3.48 -1.76 15.75
CA THR A 23 3.32 -0.42 15.18
C THR A 23 2.86 -0.50 13.72
N PHE A 24 3.50 -1.31 12.89
CA PHE A 24 3.15 -1.44 11.47
C PHE A 24 1.75 -2.02 11.28
N VAL A 25 1.38 -3.05 12.05
CA VAL A 25 0.03 -3.65 12.06
C VAL A 25 -1.02 -2.61 12.44
N LEU A 26 -0.79 -1.83 13.50
CA LEU A 26 -1.71 -0.77 13.95
C LEU A 26 -1.85 0.34 12.89
N MET A 27 -0.74 0.77 12.27
CA MET A 27 -0.76 1.79 11.22
C MET A 27 -1.59 1.32 10.02
N TYR A 28 -1.36 0.11 9.53
CA TYR A 28 -2.09 -0.43 8.38
C TYR A 28 -3.55 -0.78 8.70
N PHE A 29 -3.83 -1.28 9.92
CA PHE A 29 -5.21 -1.43 10.38
C PHE A 29 -5.96 -0.11 10.35
N SER A 30 -5.33 0.98 10.85
CA SER A 30 -5.95 2.31 10.85
C SER A 30 -6.22 2.87 9.46
N GLN A 31 -5.43 2.53 8.44
CA GLN A 31 -5.69 2.86 7.03
C GLN A 31 -6.91 2.11 6.48
N GLY A 32 -7.13 0.87 6.89
CA GLY A 32 -8.30 0.10 6.48
C GLY A 32 -9.63 0.73 6.92
N ILE A 33 -9.65 1.49 8.02
CA ILE A 33 -10.89 2.09 8.56
C ILE A 33 -11.49 3.11 7.59
N PRO A 34 -10.80 4.17 7.14
CA PRO A 34 -11.37 5.11 6.17
C PRO A 34 -11.65 4.46 4.81
N GLU A 35 -10.82 3.54 4.35
CA GLU A 35 -11.10 2.80 3.11
C GLU A 35 -12.43 2.04 3.17
N GLY A 36 -12.67 1.28 4.24
CA GLY A 36 -13.91 0.53 4.42
C GLY A 36 -15.13 1.43 4.59
N LEU A 37 -15.03 2.42 5.49
CA LEU A 37 -16.16 3.27 5.84
C LEU A 37 -16.47 4.32 4.77
N LEU A 38 -15.46 5.06 4.30
CA LEU A 38 -15.67 6.25 3.48
C LEU A 38 -15.51 5.96 1.98
N VAL A 39 -14.54 5.13 1.58
CA VAL A 39 -14.32 4.83 0.16
C VAL A 39 -15.33 3.80 -0.35
N LEU A 40 -15.67 2.80 0.47
CA LEU A 40 -16.61 1.73 0.07
C LEU A 40 -18.03 1.91 0.64
N GLY A 41 -18.16 2.31 1.90
CA GLY A 41 -19.43 2.41 2.60
C GLY A 41 -20.26 3.61 2.16
N VAL A 42 -19.66 4.80 2.01
CA VAL A 42 -20.39 6.02 1.61
C VAL A 42 -21.01 5.91 0.21
N PRO A 43 -20.33 5.41 -0.85
CA PRO A 43 -20.98 5.19 -2.14
C PRO A 43 -22.23 4.29 -2.05
N ALA A 44 -22.18 3.21 -1.26
CA ALA A 44 -23.34 2.35 -1.05
C ALA A 44 -24.48 3.11 -0.33
N TRP A 45 -24.15 3.90 0.69
CA TRP A 45 -25.12 4.75 1.39
C TRP A 45 -25.74 5.83 0.48
N LEU A 46 -24.96 6.48 -0.38
CA LEU A 46 -25.47 7.44 -1.38
C LEU A 46 -26.46 6.76 -2.36
N ALA A 47 -26.13 5.53 -2.81
CA ALA A 47 -27.01 4.74 -3.70
C ALA A 47 -28.33 4.39 -3.01
N MET A 48 -28.30 3.97 -1.73
CA MET A 48 -29.49 3.66 -0.93
C MET A 48 -30.40 4.89 -0.73
N ASN A 49 -29.83 6.10 -0.72
CA ASN A 49 -30.57 7.36 -0.62
C ASN A 49 -30.94 7.98 -1.99
N GLY A 50 -30.93 7.16 -3.05
CA GLY A 50 -31.42 7.55 -4.38
C GLY A 50 -30.54 8.56 -5.14
N LYS A 51 -29.26 8.73 -4.75
CA LYS A 51 -28.36 9.60 -5.53
C LYS A 51 -28.02 8.96 -6.87
N SER A 52 -27.93 9.79 -7.90
CA SER A 52 -27.67 9.31 -9.26
C SER A 52 -26.27 8.67 -9.38
N PRO A 53 -26.09 7.71 -10.31
CA PRO A 53 -24.77 7.12 -10.57
C PRO A 53 -23.68 8.16 -10.88
N ALA A 54 -24.03 9.26 -11.53
CA ALA A 54 -23.11 10.35 -11.84
C ALA A 54 -22.59 11.06 -10.58
N VAL A 55 -23.45 11.28 -9.57
CA VAL A 55 -23.08 11.88 -8.28
C VAL A 55 -22.15 10.93 -7.51
N ILE A 56 -22.47 9.63 -7.49
CA ILE A 56 -21.65 8.61 -6.81
C ILE A 56 -20.29 8.47 -7.48
N ALA A 57 -20.24 8.46 -8.81
CA ALA A 57 -18.99 8.42 -9.56
C ALA A 57 -18.16 9.69 -9.34
N GLY A 58 -18.79 10.87 -9.28
CA GLY A 58 -18.14 12.13 -8.94
C GLY A 58 -17.52 12.13 -7.55
N TYR A 59 -18.23 11.58 -6.55
CA TYR A 59 -17.70 11.36 -5.21
C TYR A 59 -16.43 10.49 -5.25
N GLY A 60 -16.52 9.31 -5.89
CA GLY A 60 -15.39 8.38 -6.00
C GLY A 60 -14.17 9.00 -6.70
N ALA A 61 -14.39 9.76 -7.77
CA ALA A 61 -13.31 10.43 -8.51
C ALA A 61 -12.54 11.42 -7.63
N VAL A 62 -13.23 12.24 -6.83
CA VAL A 62 -12.59 13.20 -5.91
C VAL A 62 -11.88 12.49 -4.76
N VAL A 63 -12.52 11.49 -4.17
CA VAL A 63 -12.00 10.74 -3.01
C VAL A 63 -10.73 9.96 -3.37
N LEU A 64 -10.56 9.51 -4.60
CA LEU A 64 -9.37 8.76 -5.04
C LEU A 64 -8.23 9.66 -5.53
N LEU A 65 -8.42 10.97 -5.68
CA LEU A 65 -7.36 11.91 -6.10
C LEU A 65 -6.09 11.84 -5.25
N PRO A 66 -6.15 11.77 -3.90
CA PRO A 66 -4.95 11.71 -3.05
C PRO A 66 -4.03 10.54 -3.38
N ALA A 67 -4.60 9.38 -3.77
CA ALA A 67 -3.81 8.22 -4.17
C ALA A 67 -2.97 8.52 -5.43
N SER A 68 -3.49 9.30 -6.37
CA SER A 68 -2.74 9.74 -7.56
C SER A 68 -1.70 10.80 -7.22
N LEU A 69 -1.99 11.67 -6.24
CA LEU A 69 -1.07 12.73 -5.79
C LEU A 69 0.03 12.23 -4.84
N LYS A 70 -0.02 10.96 -4.45
CA LYS A 70 1.00 10.31 -3.60
C LYS A 70 2.43 10.54 -4.11
N ILE A 71 2.60 10.57 -5.43
CA ILE A 71 3.89 10.84 -6.08
C ILE A 71 4.47 12.23 -5.75
N LEU A 72 3.64 13.22 -5.43
CA LEU A 72 4.07 14.56 -5.03
C LEU A 72 4.43 14.62 -3.53
N LEU A 73 3.77 13.80 -2.70
CA LEU A 73 4.03 13.74 -1.26
C LEU A 73 5.35 13.04 -0.94
N ALA A 74 5.70 12.00 -1.68
CA ALA A 74 6.90 11.21 -1.40
C ALA A 74 8.21 12.01 -1.46
N PRO A 75 8.47 12.88 -2.46
CA PRO A 75 9.65 13.75 -2.47
C PRO A 75 9.67 14.73 -1.30
N MET A 76 8.50 15.22 -0.86
CA MET A 76 8.39 16.10 0.30
C MET A 76 8.77 15.37 1.60
N ILE A 77 8.25 14.16 1.80
CA ILE A 77 8.56 13.31 2.95
C ILE A 77 10.05 12.94 2.97
N GLU A 78 10.67 12.76 1.80
CA GLU A 78 12.09 12.47 1.70
C GLU A 78 12.95 13.71 2.00
N ARG A 79 12.54 14.87 1.52
CA ARG A 79 13.31 16.11 1.62
C ARG A 79 13.17 16.82 2.96
N PHE A 80 11.95 16.86 3.49
CA PHE A 80 11.65 17.60 4.73
C PHE A 80 11.58 16.64 5.92
N THR A 81 12.73 16.44 6.56
CA THR A 81 12.87 15.56 7.71
C THR A 81 13.31 16.36 8.95
N TYR A 82 12.71 16.07 10.09
CA TYR A 82 13.16 16.59 11.36
C TYR A 82 13.95 15.49 12.12
N LEU A 83 15.19 15.31 11.72
CA LEU A 83 16.07 14.21 12.14
C LEU A 83 16.19 14.01 13.67
N PRO A 84 16.15 15.05 14.52
CA PRO A 84 16.17 14.85 15.97
C PRO A 84 15.03 13.96 16.52
N MET A 85 13.90 13.88 15.82
CA MET A 85 12.76 13.00 16.18
C MET A 85 12.74 11.70 15.37
N GLY A 86 13.72 11.47 14.52
CA GLY A 86 13.73 10.40 13.54
C GLY A 86 13.40 10.91 12.11
N ARG A 87 13.61 10.04 11.13
CA ARG A 87 13.44 10.40 9.72
C ARG A 87 11.99 10.35 9.26
N ARG A 88 11.24 9.36 9.71
CA ARG A 88 9.87 9.07 9.27
C ARG A 88 8.81 9.40 10.33
N ARG A 89 9.17 9.31 11.58
CA ARG A 89 8.25 9.51 12.70
C ARG A 89 7.53 10.86 12.72
N PRO A 90 8.16 12.02 12.40
CA PRO A 90 7.43 13.28 12.30
C PRO A 90 6.28 13.21 11.27
N TRP A 91 6.50 12.55 10.14
CA TRP A 91 5.49 12.37 9.10
C TRP A 91 4.40 11.37 9.51
N LEU A 92 4.73 10.32 10.28
CA LEU A 92 3.74 9.42 10.89
C LEU A 92 2.83 10.20 11.86
N LEU A 93 3.40 11.07 12.68
CA LEU A 93 2.63 11.91 13.60
C LEU A 93 1.71 12.87 12.86
N ILE A 94 2.22 13.54 11.82
CA ILE A 94 1.44 14.46 10.98
C ILE A 94 0.31 13.69 10.28
N GLY A 95 0.62 12.56 9.64
CA GLY A 95 -0.35 11.74 8.92
C GLY A 95 -1.44 11.20 9.85
N GLN A 96 -1.06 10.62 10.98
CA GLN A 96 -2.02 10.03 11.92
C GLN A 96 -2.87 11.09 12.65
N ALA A 97 -2.27 12.20 13.09
CA ALA A 97 -3.00 13.29 13.71
C ALA A 97 -3.92 13.99 12.71
N GLY A 98 -3.42 14.24 11.48
CA GLY A 98 -4.21 14.81 10.40
C GLY A 98 -5.38 13.92 10.00
N LEU A 99 -5.18 12.59 9.95
CA LEU A 99 -6.23 11.61 9.71
C LEU A 99 -7.36 11.74 10.76
N ILE A 100 -7.01 11.76 12.06
CA ILE A 100 -7.97 11.90 13.16
C ILE A 100 -8.71 13.23 13.07
N LEU A 101 -7.99 14.34 12.86
CA LEU A 101 -8.59 15.66 12.74
C LEU A 101 -9.51 15.78 11.51
N SER A 102 -9.15 15.13 10.42
CA SER A 102 -9.97 15.14 9.20
C SER A 102 -11.27 14.35 9.36
N PHE A 103 -11.31 13.33 10.23
CA PHE A 103 -12.58 12.69 10.59
C PHE A 103 -13.54 13.71 11.23
N VAL A 104 -13.03 14.61 12.08
CA VAL A 104 -13.85 15.72 12.62
C VAL A 104 -14.29 16.63 11.47
N GLY A 105 -13.44 16.91 10.49
CA GLY A 105 -13.81 17.68 9.29
C GLY A 105 -14.98 17.06 8.51
N VAL A 106 -15.02 15.74 8.41
CA VAL A 106 -16.16 15.02 7.79
C VAL A 106 -17.45 15.22 8.58
N LEU A 107 -17.38 15.28 9.92
CA LEU A 107 -18.54 15.54 10.78
C LEU A 107 -19.10 16.97 10.64
N LEU A 108 -18.27 17.92 10.22
CA LEU A 108 -18.67 19.32 10.04
C LEU A 108 -19.38 19.57 8.69
N VAL A 109 -19.50 18.55 7.82
CA VAL A 109 -20.24 18.68 6.57
C VAL A 109 -21.74 18.75 6.86
N PRO A 110 -22.40 19.92 6.61
CA PRO A 110 -23.83 20.04 6.83
C PRO A 110 -24.60 19.24 5.78
N ASP A 111 -25.59 18.47 6.21
CA ASP A 111 -26.41 17.66 5.31
C ASP A 111 -25.61 16.94 4.20
N PRO A 112 -24.85 15.90 4.53
CA PRO A 112 -23.94 15.26 3.59
C PRO A 112 -24.61 14.70 2.34
N LEU A 113 -25.91 14.39 2.41
CA LEU A 113 -26.69 13.92 1.25
C LEU A 113 -26.88 15.03 0.21
N ASN A 114 -27.09 16.27 0.62
CA ASN A 114 -27.28 17.39 -0.30
C ASN A 114 -25.98 18.12 -0.65
N HIS A 115 -24.90 17.92 0.14
CA HIS A 115 -23.59 18.51 -0.09
C HIS A 115 -22.51 17.43 -0.38
N VAL A 116 -22.81 16.50 -1.32
CA VAL A 116 -21.92 15.36 -1.66
C VAL A 116 -20.52 15.82 -2.12
N SER A 117 -20.41 16.94 -2.81
CA SER A 117 -19.12 17.49 -3.26
C SER A 117 -18.27 17.97 -2.06
N LEU A 118 -18.89 18.58 -1.05
CA LEU A 118 -18.19 18.98 0.18
C LEU A 118 -17.77 17.75 1.00
N LEU A 119 -18.64 16.73 1.09
CA LEU A 119 -18.31 15.47 1.70
C LEU A 119 -17.12 14.81 0.99
N ALA A 120 -17.12 14.76 -0.34
CA ALA A 120 -16.02 14.22 -1.13
C ALA A 120 -14.70 14.96 -0.87
N ALA A 121 -14.74 16.30 -0.80
CA ALA A 121 -13.56 17.12 -0.49
C ALA A 121 -13.03 16.88 0.94
N ALA A 122 -13.91 16.75 1.94
CA ALA A 122 -13.53 16.44 3.32
C ALA A 122 -12.87 15.04 3.41
N VAL A 123 -13.44 14.05 2.73
CA VAL A 123 -12.88 12.69 2.66
C VAL A 123 -11.57 12.68 1.88
N ALA A 124 -11.44 13.43 0.78
CA ALA A 124 -10.17 13.55 0.06
C ALA A 124 -9.06 14.17 0.93
N CYS A 125 -9.40 15.18 1.73
CA CYS A 125 -8.46 15.74 2.71
C CYS A 125 -8.00 14.66 3.72
N LEU A 126 -8.93 13.88 4.26
CA LEU A 126 -8.65 12.76 5.16
C LEU A 126 -7.70 11.74 4.52
N LEU A 127 -7.99 11.32 3.28
CA LEU A 127 -7.15 10.36 2.56
C LEU A 127 -5.77 10.93 2.19
N THR A 128 -5.62 12.24 2.08
CA THR A 128 -4.30 12.87 1.90
C THR A 128 -3.39 12.63 3.13
N PHE A 129 -3.96 12.71 4.33
CA PHE A 129 -3.22 12.39 5.56
C PHE A 129 -3.00 10.88 5.72
N GLU A 130 -3.95 10.04 5.29
CA GLU A 130 -3.74 8.59 5.20
C GLU A 130 -2.59 8.25 4.27
N MET A 131 -2.53 8.83 3.06
CA MET A 131 -1.42 8.63 2.12
C MET A 131 -0.09 9.11 2.67
N THR A 132 -0.08 10.20 3.45
CA THR A 132 1.12 10.69 4.13
C THR A 132 1.62 9.68 5.16
N GLN A 133 0.72 9.13 5.96
CA GLN A 133 1.02 8.09 6.95
C GLN A 133 1.49 6.79 6.28
N ASP A 134 0.85 6.41 5.17
CA ASP A 134 1.18 5.22 4.38
C ASP A 134 2.62 5.29 3.82
N ILE A 135 2.99 6.38 3.13
CA ILE A 135 4.36 6.60 2.62
C ILE A 135 5.38 6.56 3.76
N ALA A 136 5.07 7.19 4.89
CA ALA A 136 5.96 7.24 6.03
C ALA A 136 6.13 5.86 6.67
N THR A 137 5.06 5.06 6.77
CA THR A 137 5.08 3.69 7.31
C THR A 137 5.89 2.76 6.40
N ASP A 138 5.63 2.75 5.09
CA ASP A 138 6.34 1.92 4.12
C ASP A 138 7.84 2.19 4.13
N SER A 139 8.20 3.48 4.13
CA SER A 139 9.62 3.86 4.21
C SER A 139 10.26 3.52 5.55
N LEU A 140 9.51 3.58 6.66
CA LEU A 140 10.00 3.16 7.97
C LEU A 140 10.27 1.65 8.01
N VAL A 141 9.44 0.84 7.33
CA VAL A 141 9.71 -0.61 7.17
C VAL A 141 11.01 -0.83 6.43
N ILE A 142 11.25 -0.13 5.32
CA ILE A 142 12.48 -0.25 4.54
C ILE A 142 13.70 0.21 5.36
N ASP A 143 13.53 1.27 6.15
CA ASP A 143 14.61 1.88 6.94
C ASP A 143 14.99 1.06 8.21
N LEU A 144 14.04 0.31 8.81
CA LEU A 144 14.25 -0.36 10.12
C LEU A 144 14.15 -1.89 10.08
N VAL A 145 13.49 -2.48 9.09
CA VAL A 145 13.29 -3.93 9.03
C VAL A 145 14.39 -4.58 8.20
N PRO A 146 15.09 -5.58 8.74
CA PRO A 146 16.04 -6.37 7.95
C PRO A 146 15.37 -6.95 6.72
N VAL A 147 16.09 -6.98 5.59
CA VAL A 147 15.56 -7.46 4.30
C VAL A 147 14.91 -8.84 4.40
N ALA A 148 15.52 -9.74 5.18
CA ALA A 148 14.99 -11.10 5.40
C ALA A 148 13.61 -11.11 6.09
N GLU A 149 13.27 -10.06 6.85
CA GLU A 149 12.03 -9.93 7.62
C GLU A 149 10.98 -9.06 6.92
N GLN A 150 11.32 -8.34 5.85
CA GLN A 150 10.40 -7.42 5.15
C GLN A 150 9.17 -8.13 4.60
N GLY A 151 9.32 -9.37 4.13
CA GLY A 151 8.20 -10.19 3.67
C GLY A 151 7.18 -10.48 4.79
N ARG A 152 7.67 -10.78 6.01
CA ARG A 152 6.82 -10.98 7.18
C ARG A 152 6.13 -9.68 7.61
N ALA A 153 6.87 -8.57 7.64
CA ALA A 153 6.30 -7.27 7.97
C ALA A 153 5.17 -6.92 6.99
N ASN A 154 5.43 -7.06 5.70
CA ASN A 154 4.47 -6.73 4.65
C ASN A 154 3.20 -7.61 4.70
N SER A 155 3.33 -8.93 4.97
CA SER A 155 2.16 -9.80 5.10
C SER A 155 1.27 -9.42 6.29
N LEU A 156 1.86 -9.07 7.44
CA LEU A 156 1.14 -8.60 8.61
C LEU A 156 0.43 -7.27 8.36
N MET A 157 1.10 -6.33 7.68
CA MET A 157 0.57 -5.01 7.33
C MET A 157 -0.65 -5.13 6.42
N TRP A 158 -0.52 -5.81 5.29
CA TRP A 158 -1.62 -5.96 4.32
C TRP A 158 -2.80 -6.74 4.88
N GLY A 159 -2.54 -7.78 5.68
CA GLY A 159 -3.58 -8.51 6.38
C GLY A 159 -4.33 -7.62 7.38
N ALA A 160 -3.61 -6.81 8.15
CA ALA A 160 -4.22 -5.87 9.10
C ALA A 160 -5.09 -4.82 8.39
N LYS A 161 -4.62 -4.29 7.23
CA LYS A 161 -5.39 -3.35 6.40
C LYS A 161 -6.67 -4.00 5.87
N ALA A 162 -6.58 -5.24 5.39
CA ALA A 162 -7.75 -5.99 4.90
C ALA A 162 -8.78 -6.22 6.02
N VAL A 163 -8.34 -6.57 7.22
CA VAL A 163 -9.22 -6.72 8.40
C VAL A 163 -9.85 -5.39 8.79
N GLY A 164 -9.05 -4.31 8.89
CA GLY A 164 -9.56 -2.97 9.19
C GLY A 164 -10.62 -2.51 8.20
N ARG A 165 -10.37 -2.71 6.90
CA ARG A 165 -11.32 -2.38 5.83
C ARG A 165 -12.62 -3.19 5.92
N ALA A 166 -12.52 -4.50 6.17
CA ALA A 166 -13.69 -5.36 6.28
C ALA A 166 -14.55 -5.01 7.50
N VAL A 167 -13.92 -4.79 8.66
CA VAL A 167 -14.60 -4.39 9.90
C VAL A 167 -15.27 -3.03 9.73
N ALA A 168 -14.58 -2.06 9.12
CA ALA A 168 -15.12 -0.73 8.90
C ALA A 168 -16.23 -0.70 7.85
N LEU A 169 -16.15 -1.53 6.81
CA LEU A 169 -17.22 -1.64 5.82
C LEU A 169 -18.48 -2.27 6.45
N ALA A 170 -18.35 -3.42 7.10
CA ALA A 170 -19.49 -4.12 7.70
C ALA A 170 -20.08 -3.33 8.89
N GLY A 171 -19.24 -2.97 9.86
CA GLY A 171 -19.67 -2.23 11.05
C GLY A 171 -20.10 -0.81 10.73
N GLY A 172 -19.39 -0.13 9.83
CA GLY A 172 -19.70 1.21 9.38
C GLY A 172 -21.02 1.26 8.62
N SER A 173 -21.30 0.34 7.71
CA SER A 173 -22.58 0.27 7.00
C SER A 173 -23.74 0.05 7.96
N TRP A 174 -23.57 -0.83 8.95
CA TRP A 174 -24.54 -1.07 9.99
C TRP A 174 -24.81 0.19 10.83
N LEU A 175 -23.74 0.89 11.26
CA LEU A 175 -23.85 2.16 12.00
C LEU A 175 -24.54 3.24 11.19
N ILE A 176 -24.20 3.37 9.90
CA ILE A 176 -24.83 4.36 9.01
C ILE A 176 -26.34 4.11 8.91
N GLN A 177 -26.76 2.86 8.76
CA GLN A 177 -28.18 2.51 8.63
C GLN A 177 -28.99 2.74 9.90
N HIS A 178 -28.42 2.45 11.08
CA HIS A 178 -29.17 2.50 12.35
C HIS A 178 -28.97 3.78 13.13
N HIS A 179 -27.81 4.44 12.98
CA HIS A 179 -27.40 5.59 13.79
C HIS A 179 -26.93 6.81 12.97
N GLY A 180 -26.94 6.68 11.65
CA GLY A 180 -26.52 7.74 10.72
C GLY A 180 -25.01 7.84 10.49
N LEU A 181 -24.64 8.59 9.43
CA LEU A 181 -23.26 8.73 8.97
C LEU A 181 -22.36 9.35 10.06
N ALA A 182 -22.85 10.35 10.79
CA ALA A 182 -22.07 11.04 11.83
C ALA A 182 -21.60 10.07 12.93
N THR A 183 -22.47 9.16 13.39
CA THR A 183 -22.12 8.14 14.38
C THR A 183 -21.06 7.18 13.84
N ALA A 184 -21.19 6.73 12.59
CA ALA A 184 -20.22 5.85 11.96
C ALA A 184 -18.84 6.52 11.85
N VAL A 185 -18.79 7.81 11.48
CA VAL A 185 -17.57 8.62 11.38
C VAL A 185 -16.93 8.82 12.76
N LEU A 186 -17.73 9.08 13.82
CA LEU A 186 -17.24 9.19 15.20
C LEU A 186 -16.61 7.88 15.68
N VAL A 187 -17.26 6.75 15.46
CA VAL A 187 -16.73 5.42 15.82
C VAL A 187 -15.46 5.12 15.03
N GLY A 188 -15.41 5.44 13.74
CA GLY A 188 -14.22 5.33 12.91
C GLY A 188 -13.06 6.15 13.48
N SER A 189 -13.30 7.42 13.81
CA SER A 189 -12.32 8.29 14.46
C SER A 189 -11.84 7.73 15.79
N ALA A 190 -12.76 7.29 16.66
CA ALA A 190 -12.43 6.69 17.96
C ALA A 190 -11.61 5.41 17.84
N THR A 191 -11.79 4.62 16.76
CA THR A 191 -11.00 3.42 16.47
C THR A 191 -9.58 3.77 16.02
N VAL A 192 -9.41 4.84 15.24
CA VAL A 192 -8.12 5.27 14.69
C VAL A 192 -7.31 6.09 15.70
N ALA A 193 -7.97 6.83 16.60
CA ALA A 193 -7.30 7.75 17.54
C ALA A 193 -6.25 7.08 18.45
N PRO A 194 -6.47 5.91 19.06
CA PRO A 194 -5.47 5.25 19.90
C PRO A 194 -4.19 4.88 19.15
N VAL A 195 -4.26 4.69 17.83
CA VAL A 195 -3.09 4.32 17.01
C VAL A 195 -2.04 5.44 16.99
N LEU A 196 -2.45 6.69 17.22
CA LEU A 196 -1.52 7.82 17.39
C LEU A 196 -0.52 7.60 18.55
N LEU A 197 -0.90 6.83 19.56
CA LEU A 197 -0.02 6.56 20.70
C LEU A 197 1.27 5.84 20.28
N ALA A 198 1.23 5.01 19.23
CA ALA A 198 2.41 4.30 18.77
C ALA A 198 3.52 5.28 18.30
N PRO A 199 3.33 6.16 17.30
CA PRO A 199 4.36 7.11 16.92
C PRO A 199 4.58 8.22 17.97
N LEU A 200 3.66 8.42 18.91
CA LEU A 200 3.84 9.40 19.98
C LEU A 200 4.78 8.90 21.07
N LEU A 201 4.68 7.62 21.45
CA LEU A 201 5.41 7.02 22.58
C LEU A 201 6.66 6.24 22.18
N LEU A 202 6.78 5.85 20.90
CA LEU A 202 7.90 5.04 20.41
C LEU A 202 8.86 5.90 19.59
N ARG A 203 10.18 5.71 19.77
CA ARG A 203 11.23 6.32 18.97
C ARG A 203 11.57 5.45 17.76
N GLU A 204 12.08 6.03 16.69
CA GLU A 204 12.67 5.21 15.61
C GLU A 204 13.95 4.53 16.08
N ARG A 205 14.83 5.31 16.68
CA ARG A 205 16.15 4.86 17.15
C ARG A 205 16.44 5.39 18.55
N PRO A 206 17.32 4.72 19.29
CA PRO A 206 17.74 5.17 20.62
C PRO A 206 18.35 6.58 20.59
N GLY A 207 18.07 7.36 21.63
CA GLY A 207 18.61 8.71 21.78
C GLY A 207 17.87 9.81 21.01
N GLU A 208 16.98 9.49 20.11
CA GLU A 208 16.15 10.48 19.40
C GLU A 208 15.11 11.14 20.32
N LYS A 209 14.67 12.34 20.00
CA LYS A 209 13.63 13.06 20.74
C LYS A 209 12.26 12.39 20.58
N LEU A 210 11.48 12.33 21.65
CA LEU A 210 10.05 11.95 21.55
C LEU A 210 9.19 13.10 21.01
N LEU A 211 9.46 14.33 21.46
CA LEU A 211 8.77 15.54 21.02
C LEU A 211 9.81 16.63 20.77
N PRO A 212 9.52 17.66 19.96
CA PRO A 212 10.50 18.67 19.57
C PRO A 212 11.18 19.38 20.75
N TRP A 213 10.46 19.53 21.85
CA TRP A 213 10.92 20.23 23.06
C TRP A 213 11.56 19.30 24.10
N LEU A 214 11.54 17.98 23.90
CA LEU A 214 12.18 17.03 24.81
C LEU A 214 13.66 16.82 24.46
N VAL A 215 14.41 16.33 25.45
CA VAL A 215 15.85 16.03 25.30
C VAL A 215 16.04 14.85 24.35
N GLY A 216 17.05 14.94 23.51
CA GLY A 216 17.44 13.92 22.54
C GLY A 216 18.24 14.55 21.40
N ALA A 217 18.85 13.71 20.57
CA ALA A 217 19.69 14.14 19.46
C ALA A 217 19.40 13.32 18.21
N THR A 218 19.87 13.78 17.07
CA THR A 218 19.83 13.02 15.80
C THR A 218 20.70 11.78 15.94
N SER A 219 20.13 10.61 15.63
CA SER A 219 20.90 9.37 15.59
C SER A 219 21.92 9.40 14.43
N PRO A 220 23.13 8.83 14.59
CA PRO A 220 24.13 8.79 13.52
C PRO A 220 23.59 8.13 12.24
N ALA A 221 22.77 7.09 12.38
CA ALA A 221 22.14 6.41 11.24
C ALA A 221 21.17 7.32 10.48
N ALA A 222 20.33 8.10 11.19
CA ALA A 222 19.44 9.07 10.54
C ALA A 222 20.22 10.21 9.86
N ALA A 223 21.29 10.68 10.49
CA ALA A 223 22.14 11.73 9.92
C ALA A 223 22.79 11.29 8.60
N ARG A 224 23.30 10.05 8.53
CA ARG A 224 23.90 9.49 7.30
C ARG A 224 22.91 9.41 6.13
N MET A 225 21.62 9.24 6.40
CA MET A 225 20.58 9.14 5.36
C MET A 225 20.03 10.51 4.93
N ARG A 226 20.55 11.62 5.45
CA ARG A 226 20.10 12.97 5.08
C ARG A 226 20.37 13.26 3.61
N ILE A 227 19.38 13.84 2.94
CA ILE A 227 19.49 14.33 1.56
C ILE A 227 19.53 15.86 1.57
N GLU A 228 20.57 16.41 0.98
CA GLU A 228 20.73 17.86 0.88
C GLU A 228 20.18 18.38 -0.44
N GLY A 229 19.11 19.16 -0.35
CA GLY A 229 18.52 19.86 -1.49
C GLY A 229 17.80 18.95 -2.50
N TRP A 230 17.02 19.59 -3.36
CA TRP A 230 16.30 18.93 -4.45
C TRP A 230 17.23 18.31 -5.49
N GLY A 231 18.37 18.99 -5.78
CA GLY A 231 19.36 18.46 -6.71
C GLY A 231 20.00 17.16 -6.22
N GLY A 232 20.24 17.02 -4.90
CA GLY A 232 20.70 15.77 -4.28
C GLY A 232 19.67 14.66 -4.43
N LEU A 233 18.40 14.97 -4.18
CA LEU A 233 17.30 14.00 -4.31
C LEU A 233 17.18 13.45 -5.74
N TRP A 234 17.15 14.33 -6.75
CA TRP A 234 17.01 13.91 -8.14
C TRP A 234 18.26 13.18 -8.67
N ARG A 235 19.45 13.53 -8.20
CA ARG A 235 20.67 12.74 -8.50
C ARG A 235 20.59 11.34 -7.91
N ALA A 236 20.09 11.20 -6.68
CA ALA A 236 19.91 9.89 -6.05
C ALA A 236 18.89 9.05 -6.81
N VAL A 237 17.73 9.62 -7.21
CA VAL A 237 16.74 8.95 -8.05
C VAL A 237 17.36 8.46 -9.35
N ARG A 238 18.08 9.33 -10.06
CA ARG A 238 18.72 8.96 -11.32
C ARG A 238 19.75 7.84 -11.14
N ARG A 239 20.58 7.89 -10.08
CA ARG A 239 21.59 6.85 -9.79
C ARG A 239 20.94 5.46 -9.59
N VAL A 240 19.80 5.41 -8.90
CA VAL A 240 19.12 4.14 -8.62
C VAL A 240 18.36 3.62 -9.84
N PHE A 241 17.64 4.48 -10.56
CA PHE A 241 16.83 4.04 -11.70
C PHE A 241 17.64 3.72 -12.96
N VAL A 242 18.93 4.03 -13.01
CA VAL A 242 19.85 3.52 -14.02
C VAL A 242 20.25 2.07 -13.76
N LEU A 243 20.10 1.58 -12.54
CA LEU A 243 20.39 0.18 -12.23
C LEU A 243 19.44 -0.77 -12.98
N ARG A 244 20.00 -1.79 -13.62
CA ARG A 244 19.24 -2.77 -14.42
C ARG A 244 18.07 -3.37 -13.63
N ASN A 245 18.30 -3.79 -12.38
CA ASN A 245 17.26 -4.41 -11.59
C ASN A 245 16.17 -3.41 -11.15
N SER A 246 16.48 -2.14 -10.99
CA SER A 246 15.46 -1.12 -10.73
C SER A 246 14.53 -0.93 -11.94
N LEU A 247 15.06 -0.95 -13.15
CA LEU A 247 14.26 -0.89 -14.38
C LEU A 247 13.43 -2.18 -14.58
N LEU A 248 14.04 -3.35 -14.34
CA LEU A 248 13.32 -4.63 -14.41
C LEU A 248 12.20 -4.68 -13.36
N MET A 249 12.42 -4.11 -12.16
CA MET A 249 11.39 -4.00 -11.13
C MET A 249 10.26 -3.06 -11.54
N ALA A 250 10.57 -1.93 -12.16
CA ALA A 250 9.56 -1.02 -12.70
C ALA A 250 8.71 -1.70 -13.81
N THR A 251 9.36 -2.43 -14.72
CA THR A 251 8.67 -3.22 -15.75
C THR A 251 7.79 -4.30 -15.13
N THR A 252 8.31 -5.04 -14.14
CA THR A 252 7.55 -6.04 -13.37
C THR A 252 6.33 -5.40 -12.71
N SER A 253 6.51 -4.27 -12.02
CA SER A 253 5.45 -3.52 -11.35
C SER A 253 4.35 -3.11 -12.33
N PHE A 254 4.71 -2.58 -13.49
CA PHE A 254 3.77 -2.17 -14.53
C PHE A 254 2.96 -3.37 -15.06
N LEU A 255 3.64 -4.44 -15.46
CA LEU A 255 2.99 -5.62 -16.02
C LEU A 255 2.11 -6.35 -15.00
N VAL A 256 2.53 -6.42 -13.73
CA VAL A 256 1.69 -7.00 -12.67
C VAL A 256 0.44 -6.14 -12.45
N GLY A 257 0.57 -4.82 -12.34
CA GLY A 257 -0.59 -3.92 -12.26
C GLY A 257 -1.55 -4.13 -13.42
N LEU A 258 -1.03 -4.20 -14.65
CA LEU A 258 -1.80 -4.44 -15.87
C LEU A 258 -2.57 -5.77 -15.77
N GLY A 259 -1.91 -6.86 -15.39
CA GLY A 259 -2.55 -8.18 -15.25
C GLY A 259 -3.60 -8.22 -14.14
N LEU A 260 -3.33 -7.57 -12.99
CA LEU A 260 -4.24 -7.50 -11.86
C LEU A 260 -5.60 -6.90 -12.27
N ASP A 261 -5.60 -5.70 -12.80
CA ASP A 261 -6.84 -4.99 -13.10
C ASP A 261 -7.51 -5.46 -14.38
N TYR A 262 -6.80 -6.14 -15.27
CA TYR A 262 -7.44 -6.87 -16.36
C TYR A 262 -8.46 -7.89 -15.84
N VAL A 263 -8.11 -8.66 -14.80
CA VAL A 263 -9.04 -9.66 -14.22
C VAL A 263 -10.00 -9.01 -13.23
N VAL A 264 -9.52 -8.17 -12.31
CA VAL A 264 -10.35 -7.56 -11.26
C VAL A 264 -11.49 -6.73 -11.84
N THR A 265 -11.23 -5.96 -12.89
CA THR A 265 -12.28 -5.20 -13.62
C THR A 265 -13.18 -6.12 -14.43
N GLY A 266 -12.65 -7.24 -14.95
CA GLY A 266 -13.41 -8.20 -15.76
C GLY A 266 -14.40 -9.04 -14.96
N LEU A 267 -14.05 -9.40 -13.73
CA LEU A 267 -14.86 -10.32 -12.91
C LEU A 267 -16.31 -9.85 -12.68
N PRO A 268 -16.59 -8.61 -12.23
CA PRO A 268 -17.97 -8.15 -12.05
C PRO A 268 -18.74 -8.12 -13.39
N ILE A 269 -18.09 -7.72 -14.47
CA ILE A 269 -18.73 -7.70 -15.79
C ILE A 269 -19.07 -9.12 -16.24
N PHE A 270 -18.15 -10.06 -16.06
CA PHE A 270 -18.35 -11.47 -16.39
C PHE A 270 -19.48 -12.11 -15.56
N THR A 271 -19.44 -11.95 -14.23
CA THR A 271 -20.44 -12.59 -13.37
C THR A 271 -21.82 -11.96 -13.51
N ILE A 272 -21.93 -10.63 -13.60
CA ILE A 272 -23.21 -9.94 -13.66
C ILE A 272 -23.79 -9.99 -15.09
N GLN A 273 -23.04 -9.58 -16.09
CA GLN A 273 -23.55 -9.51 -17.47
C GLN A 273 -23.42 -10.83 -18.21
N GLY A 274 -22.38 -11.62 -17.93
CA GLY A 274 -22.15 -12.90 -18.60
C GLY A 274 -22.92 -14.06 -17.99
N LEU A 275 -23.03 -14.12 -16.64
CA LEU A 275 -23.66 -15.23 -15.92
C LEU A 275 -25.00 -14.89 -15.27
N GLY A 276 -25.44 -13.62 -15.31
CA GLY A 276 -26.71 -13.18 -14.75
C GLY A 276 -26.75 -13.09 -13.22
N TRP A 277 -25.58 -13.01 -12.54
CA TRP A 277 -25.55 -12.80 -11.09
C TRP A 277 -26.08 -11.42 -10.74
N SER A 278 -26.69 -11.30 -9.55
CA SER A 278 -26.98 -9.98 -9.00
C SER A 278 -25.68 -9.29 -8.57
N SER A 279 -25.66 -7.95 -8.58
CA SER A 279 -24.52 -7.16 -8.06
C SER A 279 -24.23 -7.46 -6.59
N VAL A 280 -25.29 -7.75 -5.80
CA VAL A 280 -25.18 -8.12 -4.39
C VAL A 280 -24.46 -9.47 -4.24
N GLN A 281 -24.87 -10.48 -5.02
CA GLN A 281 -24.25 -11.81 -5.01
C GLN A 281 -22.76 -11.73 -5.35
N HIS A 282 -22.39 -11.02 -6.45
CA HIS A 282 -21.00 -10.81 -6.80
C HIS A 282 -20.21 -10.14 -5.67
N SER A 283 -20.74 -9.03 -5.12
CA SER A 283 -20.06 -8.27 -4.06
C SER A 283 -19.86 -9.07 -2.78
N GLN A 284 -20.84 -9.88 -2.37
CA GLN A 284 -20.72 -10.75 -1.20
C GLN A 284 -19.63 -11.82 -1.39
N VAL A 285 -19.62 -12.50 -2.53
CA VAL A 285 -18.62 -13.52 -2.84
C VAL A 285 -17.23 -12.91 -2.91
N TYR A 286 -17.07 -11.80 -3.63
CA TYR A 286 -15.78 -11.13 -3.79
C TYR A 286 -15.25 -10.55 -2.47
N SER A 287 -16.11 -9.96 -1.65
CA SER A 287 -15.73 -9.41 -0.34
C SER A 287 -15.33 -10.52 0.65
N LEU A 288 -16.06 -11.62 0.68
CA LEU A 288 -15.71 -12.77 1.52
C LEU A 288 -14.39 -13.40 1.07
N ALA A 289 -14.20 -13.56 -0.23
CA ALA A 289 -12.94 -14.06 -0.82
C ALA A 289 -11.76 -13.13 -0.52
N GLY A 290 -11.96 -11.82 -0.61
CA GLY A 290 -10.95 -10.81 -0.28
C GLY A 290 -10.58 -10.80 1.20
N LEU A 291 -11.56 -10.93 2.10
CA LEU A 291 -11.32 -11.01 3.54
C LEU A 291 -10.57 -12.29 3.92
N THR A 292 -11.03 -13.44 3.43
CA THR A 292 -10.37 -14.75 3.69
C THR A 292 -8.95 -14.76 3.10
N GLY A 293 -8.76 -14.25 1.89
CA GLY A 293 -7.45 -14.07 1.26
C GLY A 293 -6.53 -13.16 2.07
N GLY A 294 -7.05 -12.05 2.60
CA GLY A 294 -6.30 -11.13 3.46
C GLY A 294 -5.84 -11.79 4.76
N VAL A 295 -6.73 -12.48 5.47
CA VAL A 295 -6.39 -13.20 6.71
C VAL A 295 -5.39 -14.33 6.46
N LEU A 296 -5.63 -15.15 5.45
CA LEU A 296 -4.70 -16.23 5.08
C LEU A 296 -3.35 -15.66 4.62
N GLY A 297 -3.36 -14.61 3.81
CA GLY A 297 -2.14 -13.91 3.39
C GLY A 297 -1.32 -13.39 4.57
N MET A 298 -1.97 -12.86 5.60
CA MET A 298 -1.33 -12.42 6.84
C MET A 298 -0.64 -13.59 7.57
N LEU A 299 -1.31 -14.73 7.64
CA LEU A 299 -0.81 -15.90 8.38
C LEU A 299 0.29 -16.65 7.64
N VAL A 300 0.14 -16.83 6.32
CA VAL A 300 1.05 -17.71 5.55
C VAL A 300 2.02 -16.95 4.64
N GLY A 301 1.75 -15.69 4.31
CA GLY A 301 2.58 -14.92 3.36
C GLY A 301 4.03 -14.77 3.81
N GLY A 302 4.25 -14.38 5.07
CA GLY A 302 5.60 -14.26 5.64
C GLY A 302 6.35 -15.60 5.69
N PRO A 303 5.80 -16.66 6.26
CA PRO A 303 6.37 -18.01 6.22
C PRO A 303 6.69 -18.52 4.81
N LEU A 304 5.79 -18.30 3.84
CA LEU A 304 6.03 -18.70 2.44
C LEU A 304 7.20 -17.93 1.82
N ILE A 305 7.32 -16.63 2.07
CA ILE A 305 8.46 -15.82 1.63
C ILE A 305 9.76 -16.33 2.25
N ALA A 306 9.75 -16.66 3.54
CA ALA A 306 10.93 -17.18 4.25
C ALA A 306 11.37 -18.54 3.70
N TRP A 307 10.42 -19.41 3.33
CA TRP A 307 10.70 -20.74 2.81
C TRP A 307 11.11 -20.74 1.34
N LEU A 308 10.35 -20.07 0.47
CA LEU A 308 10.54 -20.10 -0.99
C LEU A 308 11.48 -18.99 -1.49
N GLY A 309 11.60 -17.91 -0.72
CA GLY A 309 12.20 -16.65 -1.19
C GLY A 309 11.20 -15.79 -1.97
N THR A 310 11.41 -14.49 -1.90
CA THR A 310 10.46 -13.49 -2.43
C THR A 310 10.23 -13.63 -3.94
N VAL A 311 11.31 -13.74 -4.74
CA VAL A 311 11.22 -13.84 -6.21
C VAL A 311 10.47 -15.09 -6.65
N ARG A 312 10.79 -16.24 -6.03
CA ARG A 312 10.13 -17.51 -6.36
C ARG A 312 8.64 -17.49 -6.02
N LEU A 313 8.27 -16.88 -4.86
CA LEU A 313 6.86 -16.77 -4.49
C LEU A 313 6.10 -15.90 -5.49
N VAL A 314 6.66 -14.77 -5.94
CA VAL A 314 6.06 -13.95 -7.00
C VAL A 314 5.86 -14.77 -8.28
N GLN A 315 6.88 -15.52 -8.72
CA GLN A 315 6.79 -16.35 -9.91
C GLN A 315 5.72 -17.45 -9.79
N LEU A 316 5.67 -18.15 -8.65
CA LEU A 316 4.68 -19.20 -8.40
C LEU A 316 3.25 -18.63 -8.35
N ALA A 317 3.05 -17.47 -7.70
CA ALA A 317 1.76 -16.80 -7.64
C ALA A 317 1.30 -16.35 -9.05
N LEU A 318 2.21 -15.83 -9.87
CA LEU A 318 1.92 -15.46 -11.26
C LEU A 318 1.54 -16.69 -12.12
N LEU A 319 2.27 -17.80 -11.98
CA LEU A 319 1.95 -19.05 -12.67
C LEU A 319 0.61 -19.64 -12.20
N ALA A 320 0.32 -19.56 -10.89
CA ALA A 320 -0.96 -19.98 -10.35
C ALA A 320 -2.11 -19.11 -10.88
N GLN A 321 -1.93 -17.77 -10.96
CA GLN A 321 -2.93 -16.89 -11.59
C GLN A 321 -3.13 -17.22 -13.07
N ALA A 322 -2.03 -17.44 -13.82
CA ALA A 322 -2.11 -17.83 -15.22
C ALA A 322 -2.91 -19.12 -15.39
N GLY A 323 -2.63 -20.12 -14.56
CA GLY A 323 -3.34 -21.41 -14.58
C GLY A 323 -4.81 -21.30 -14.19
N LEU A 324 -5.13 -20.52 -13.14
CA LEU A 324 -6.51 -20.31 -12.70
C LEU A 324 -7.35 -19.61 -13.78
N VAL A 325 -6.85 -18.54 -14.38
CA VAL A 325 -7.60 -17.78 -15.38
C VAL A 325 -7.67 -18.55 -16.72
N ALA A 326 -6.59 -19.27 -17.11
CA ALA A 326 -6.64 -20.18 -18.24
C ALA A 326 -7.67 -21.31 -18.02
N GLY A 327 -7.69 -21.89 -16.81
CA GLY A 327 -8.68 -22.91 -16.43
C GLY A 327 -10.13 -22.41 -16.54
N LEU A 328 -10.39 -21.16 -16.10
CA LEU A 328 -11.70 -20.55 -16.30
C LEU A 328 -12.05 -20.43 -17.79
N GLY A 329 -11.08 -20.03 -18.64
CA GLY A 329 -11.27 -19.94 -20.08
C GLY A 329 -11.45 -21.29 -20.80
N LEU A 330 -10.76 -22.35 -20.33
CA LEU A 330 -10.82 -23.69 -20.92
C LEU A 330 -12.08 -24.47 -20.54
N LEU A 331 -12.79 -24.08 -19.47
CA LEU A 331 -13.93 -24.80 -18.91
C LEU A 331 -15.24 -24.00 -18.99
N PRO A 332 -15.64 -23.47 -20.17
CA PRO A 332 -16.86 -22.66 -20.28
C PRO A 332 -18.14 -23.44 -19.92
N GLY A 333 -18.16 -24.77 -20.06
CA GLY A 333 -19.26 -25.62 -19.66
C GLY A 333 -19.56 -25.66 -18.16
N LEU A 334 -18.57 -25.23 -17.32
CA LEU A 334 -18.76 -25.14 -15.85
C LEU A 334 -19.19 -23.75 -15.38
N TRP A 335 -19.22 -22.73 -16.23
CA TRP A 335 -19.64 -21.36 -15.85
C TRP A 335 -21.06 -21.25 -15.27
N PRO A 336 -22.07 -22.05 -15.74
CA PRO A 336 -23.39 -22.03 -15.12
C PRO A 336 -23.40 -22.54 -13.69
N GLN A 337 -22.38 -23.28 -13.25
CA GLN A 337 -22.26 -23.77 -11.88
C GLN A 337 -21.70 -22.68 -10.96
N ALA A 338 -22.57 -22.07 -10.16
CA ALA A 338 -22.18 -20.99 -9.24
C ALA A 338 -21.02 -21.38 -8.31
N GLY A 339 -21.00 -22.63 -7.82
CA GLY A 339 -19.93 -23.15 -6.97
C GLY A 339 -18.55 -23.14 -7.63
N PHE A 340 -18.47 -23.42 -8.93
CA PHE A 340 -17.22 -23.36 -9.71
C PHE A 340 -16.69 -21.92 -9.77
N VAL A 341 -17.56 -20.97 -10.10
CA VAL A 341 -17.18 -19.55 -10.22
C VAL A 341 -16.82 -18.94 -8.84
N MET A 342 -17.56 -19.30 -7.78
CA MET A 342 -17.23 -18.90 -6.40
C MET A 342 -15.86 -19.45 -5.97
N GLY A 343 -15.59 -20.73 -6.26
CA GLY A 343 -14.29 -21.35 -5.99
C GLY A 343 -13.16 -20.68 -6.75
N PHE A 344 -13.37 -20.34 -8.03
CA PHE A 344 -12.42 -19.57 -8.83
C PHE A 344 -12.14 -18.21 -8.20
N ILE A 345 -13.16 -17.42 -7.83
CA ILE A 345 -13.00 -16.11 -7.21
C ILE A 345 -12.22 -16.23 -5.89
N GLY A 346 -12.54 -17.24 -5.06
CA GLY A 346 -11.85 -17.50 -3.80
C GLY A 346 -10.36 -17.79 -3.99
N CYS A 347 -10.03 -18.72 -4.90
CA CYS A 347 -8.65 -19.07 -5.23
C CYS A 347 -7.90 -17.88 -5.85
N PHE A 348 -8.55 -17.16 -6.77
CA PHE A 348 -7.95 -15.98 -7.40
C PHE A 348 -7.63 -14.89 -6.36
N CYS A 349 -8.55 -14.54 -5.46
CA CYS A 349 -8.32 -13.54 -4.43
C CYS A 349 -7.19 -13.94 -3.47
N LEU A 350 -7.11 -15.22 -3.08
CA LEU A 350 -6.03 -15.72 -2.25
C LEU A 350 -4.66 -15.60 -2.95
N VAL A 351 -4.55 -16.12 -4.18
CA VAL A 351 -3.31 -16.05 -4.97
C VAL A 351 -2.92 -14.62 -5.25
N ASN A 352 -3.90 -13.75 -5.53
CA ASN A 352 -3.69 -12.33 -5.74
C ASN A 352 -3.13 -11.63 -4.50
N THR A 353 -3.65 -11.95 -3.31
CA THR A 353 -3.16 -11.42 -2.04
C THR A 353 -1.71 -11.86 -1.79
N LEU A 354 -1.39 -13.13 -2.02
CA LEU A 354 -0.03 -13.65 -1.88
C LEU A 354 0.93 -12.99 -2.89
N LEU A 355 0.47 -12.78 -4.13
CA LEU A 355 1.25 -12.07 -5.16
C LEU A 355 1.57 -10.65 -4.73
N LEU A 356 0.57 -9.89 -4.25
CA LEU A 356 0.78 -8.51 -3.80
C LEU A 356 1.73 -8.43 -2.59
N ILE A 357 1.56 -9.30 -1.60
CA ILE A 357 2.45 -9.37 -0.43
C ILE A 357 3.89 -9.62 -0.87
N ALA A 358 4.11 -10.60 -1.74
CA ALA A 358 5.44 -10.96 -2.22
C ALA A 358 6.03 -9.89 -3.15
N LEU A 359 5.21 -9.31 -4.04
CA LEU A 359 5.64 -8.23 -4.94
C LEU A 359 6.10 -7.01 -4.17
N LEU A 360 5.32 -6.57 -3.18
CA LEU A 360 5.67 -5.39 -2.39
C LEU A 360 6.89 -5.62 -1.51
N ALA A 361 7.06 -6.83 -0.98
CA ALA A 361 8.31 -7.23 -0.31
C ALA A 361 9.50 -7.16 -1.28
N LEU A 362 9.32 -7.59 -2.54
CA LEU A 362 10.37 -7.51 -3.57
C LEU A 362 10.66 -6.05 -3.95
N VAL A 363 9.63 -5.21 -4.07
CA VAL A 363 9.79 -3.76 -4.30
C VAL A 363 10.58 -3.11 -3.15
N MET A 364 10.23 -3.42 -1.88
CA MET A 364 10.97 -2.91 -0.72
C MET A 364 12.44 -3.31 -0.76
N HIS A 365 12.72 -4.57 -1.13
CA HIS A 365 14.09 -5.07 -1.27
C HIS A 365 14.88 -4.37 -2.38
N CYS A 366 14.22 -3.87 -3.42
CA CYS A 366 14.84 -3.11 -4.49
C CYS A 366 15.08 -1.63 -4.15
N CYS A 367 14.54 -1.15 -3.03
CA CYS A 367 14.66 0.25 -2.65
C CYS A 367 15.99 0.55 -1.96
N TRP A 368 16.62 1.65 -2.37
CA TRP A 368 17.73 2.24 -1.64
C TRP A 368 17.20 2.99 -0.42
N GLN A 369 17.65 2.63 0.78
CA GLN A 369 17.16 3.19 2.04
C GLN A 369 17.20 4.72 2.09
N ARG A 370 18.17 5.35 1.40
CA ARG A 370 18.34 6.79 1.36
C ARG A 370 17.16 7.54 0.73
N ILE A 371 16.50 6.96 -0.28
CA ILE A 371 15.34 7.53 -0.98
C ILE A 371 14.13 6.57 -0.93
N SER A 372 14.01 5.80 0.15
CA SER A 372 13.04 4.71 0.27
C SER A 372 11.59 5.15 0.05
N ALA A 373 11.19 6.31 0.62
CA ALA A 373 9.85 6.86 0.44
C ALA A 373 9.54 7.17 -1.03
N LEU A 374 10.46 7.86 -1.71
CA LEU A 374 10.25 8.25 -3.10
C LEU A 374 10.33 7.06 -4.03
N GLN A 375 11.34 6.19 -3.88
CA GLN A 375 11.53 5.04 -4.77
C GLN A 375 10.39 4.03 -4.65
N PHE A 376 9.96 3.70 -3.43
CA PHE A 376 8.82 2.81 -3.21
C PHE A 376 7.54 3.40 -3.81
N THR A 377 7.26 4.68 -3.56
CA THR A 377 6.09 5.35 -4.12
C THR A 377 6.11 5.41 -5.65
N LEU A 378 7.28 5.59 -6.27
CA LEU A 378 7.40 5.52 -7.73
C LEU A 378 7.03 4.13 -8.27
N TYR A 379 7.48 3.04 -7.64
CA TYR A 379 7.05 1.69 -8.03
C TYR A 379 5.54 1.47 -7.85
N MET A 380 4.96 1.97 -6.74
CA MET A 380 3.51 1.90 -6.53
C MET A 380 2.73 2.68 -7.61
N THR A 381 3.24 3.85 -8.00
CA THR A 381 2.66 4.65 -9.09
C THR A 381 2.73 3.90 -10.43
N VAL A 382 3.83 3.19 -10.68
CA VAL A 382 4.00 2.36 -11.88
C VAL A 382 3.02 1.17 -11.88
N ILE A 383 2.80 0.51 -10.71
CA ILE A 383 1.75 -0.52 -10.56
C ILE A 383 0.39 0.06 -10.94
N ASN A 384 0.01 1.20 -10.35
CA ASN A 384 -1.29 1.84 -10.58
C ASN A 384 -1.46 2.28 -12.06
N SER A 385 -0.37 2.73 -12.69
CA SER A 385 -0.40 3.06 -14.13
C SER A 385 -0.64 1.81 -14.98
N GLY A 386 0.01 0.70 -14.64
CA GLY A 386 -0.24 -0.60 -15.25
C GLY A 386 -1.69 -1.04 -15.07
N SER A 387 -2.24 -0.88 -13.87
CA SER A 387 -3.63 -1.18 -13.53
C SER A 387 -4.63 -0.44 -14.44
N SER A 388 -4.41 0.86 -14.62
CA SER A 388 -5.24 1.67 -15.53
C SER A 388 -5.20 1.15 -16.97
N VAL A 389 -4.00 0.82 -17.46
CA VAL A 389 -3.82 0.24 -18.81
C VAL A 389 -4.47 -1.14 -18.88
N GLY A 390 -4.41 -1.95 -17.83
CA GLY A 390 -5.04 -3.27 -17.75
C GLY A 390 -6.56 -3.24 -17.89
N SER A 391 -7.21 -2.29 -17.20
CA SER A 391 -8.66 -2.05 -17.32
C SER A 391 -9.05 -1.60 -18.74
N MET A 392 -8.24 -0.72 -19.36
CA MET A 392 -8.45 -0.28 -20.75
C MET A 392 -8.26 -1.44 -21.74
N LEU A 393 -7.22 -2.25 -21.55
CA LEU A 393 -6.94 -3.41 -22.38
C LEU A 393 -8.06 -4.44 -22.31
N LEU A 394 -8.62 -4.70 -21.12
CA LEU A 394 -9.79 -5.55 -20.95
C LEU A 394 -10.96 -5.01 -21.79
N GLY A 395 -11.26 -3.71 -21.70
CA GLY A 395 -12.34 -3.07 -22.48
C GLY A 395 -12.16 -3.30 -23.97
N TYR A 396 -10.94 -3.08 -24.49
CA TYR A 396 -10.62 -3.33 -25.90
C TYR A 396 -10.78 -4.80 -26.28
N VAL A 397 -10.21 -5.73 -25.51
CA VAL A 397 -10.30 -7.17 -25.79
C VAL A 397 -11.75 -7.63 -25.74
N ARG A 398 -12.54 -7.18 -24.76
CA ARG A 398 -13.96 -7.54 -24.63
C ARG A 398 -14.84 -7.02 -25.76
N SER A 399 -14.52 -5.89 -26.36
CA SER A 399 -15.28 -5.37 -27.51
C SER A 399 -15.07 -6.19 -28.80
N HIS A 400 -13.99 -6.99 -28.87
CA HIS A 400 -13.64 -7.76 -30.08
C HIS A 400 -13.70 -9.28 -29.89
N TYR A 401 -13.62 -9.78 -28.67
CA TYR A 401 -13.49 -11.22 -28.39
C TYR A 401 -14.50 -11.70 -27.33
N SER A 402 -14.74 -13.03 -27.33
CA SER A 402 -15.58 -13.71 -26.34
C SER A 402 -14.92 -13.70 -24.95
N TRP A 403 -15.69 -13.98 -23.89
CA TRP A 403 -15.15 -14.18 -22.55
C TRP A 403 -14.10 -15.28 -22.50
N GLN A 404 -14.34 -16.38 -23.22
CA GLN A 404 -13.39 -17.50 -23.30
C GLN A 404 -12.03 -17.03 -23.82
N THR A 405 -12.00 -16.32 -24.95
CA THR A 405 -10.76 -15.78 -25.54
C THR A 405 -10.12 -14.75 -24.60
N THR A 406 -10.94 -13.89 -23.96
CA THR A 406 -10.46 -12.90 -23.00
C THR A 406 -9.68 -13.55 -21.85
N PHE A 407 -10.17 -14.66 -21.29
CA PHE A 407 -9.47 -15.40 -20.25
C PHE A 407 -8.26 -16.19 -20.76
N LEU A 408 -8.31 -16.72 -21.97
CA LEU A 408 -7.18 -17.47 -22.58
C LEU A 408 -6.01 -16.56 -23.00
N LEU A 409 -6.25 -15.27 -23.25
CA LEU A 409 -5.19 -14.30 -23.54
C LEU A 409 -4.46 -13.83 -22.26
N PHE A 410 -5.12 -13.86 -21.12
CA PHE A 410 -4.55 -13.37 -19.84
C PHE A 410 -3.21 -14.02 -19.47
N PRO A 411 -3.00 -15.36 -19.59
CA PRO A 411 -1.74 -16.01 -19.21
C PRO A 411 -0.49 -15.42 -19.84
N LEU A 412 -0.60 -14.77 -20.99
CA LEU A 412 0.54 -14.12 -21.66
C LEU A 412 1.18 -13.03 -20.77
N LEU A 413 0.36 -12.33 -19.95
CA LEU A 413 0.84 -11.26 -19.09
C LEU A 413 1.68 -11.82 -17.92
N PRO A 414 1.17 -12.71 -17.04
CA PRO A 414 1.97 -13.25 -15.95
C PRO A 414 3.18 -14.06 -16.46
N LEU A 415 3.09 -14.74 -17.60
CA LEU A 415 4.25 -15.43 -18.20
C LEU A 415 5.34 -14.44 -18.66
N ALA A 416 4.95 -13.29 -19.23
CA ALA A 416 5.90 -12.23 -19.56
C ALA A 416 6.59 -11.69 -18.30
N VAL A 417 5.83 -11.48 -17.20
CA VAL A 417 6.40 -11.06 -15.92
C VAL A 417 7.39 -12.09 -15.37
N VAL A 418 7.06 -13.37 -15.43
CA VAL A 418 7.98 -14.45 -15.01
C VAL A 418 9.28 -14.40 -15.82
N GLY A 419 9.19 -14.15 -17.14
CA GLY A 419 10.36 -13.94 -18.01
C GLY A 419 11.21 -12.75 -17.57
N VAL A 420 10.60 -11.62 -17.26
CA VAL A 420 11.31 -10.43 -16.76
C VAL A 420 12.00 -10.71 -15.42
N LEU A 421 11.32 -11.41 -14.50
CA LEU A 421 11.87 -11.75 -13.19
C LEU A 421 13.09 -12.71 -13.28
N GLN A 422 13.16 -13.57 -14.30
CA GLN A 422 14.34 -14.44 -14.52
C GLN A 422 15.60 -13.63 -14.88
N LEU A 423 15.43 -12.42 -15.44
CA LEU A 423 16.54 -11.52 -15.76
C LEU A 423 17.07 -10.76 -14.54
N MET A 424 16.35 -10.78 -13.42
CA MET A 424 16.74 -10.09 -12.18
C MET A 424 17.80 -10.89 -11.43
N ARG A 425 18.85 -10.20 -10.99
CA ARG A 425 19.93 -10.76 -10.17
C ARG A 425 20.00 -10.02 -8.83
N MET A 426 19.21 -10.44 -7.86
CA MET A 426 19.09 -9.77 -6.56
C MET A 426 20.43 -9.61 -5.81
N PRO A 427 21.35 -10.62 -5.76
CA PRO A 427 22.64 -10.43 -5.11
C PRO A 427 23.47 -9.30 -5.73
N VAL A 428 23.45 -9.17 -7.07
CA VAL A 428 24.13 -8.09 -7.78
C VAL A 428 23.51 -6.72 -7.45
N HIS A 429 22.19 -6.66 -7.36
CA HIS A 429 21.48 -5.43 -7.01
C HIS A 429 21.83 -4.96 -5.59
N THR A 430 21.84 -5.87 -4.62
CA THR A 430 22.23 -5.56 -3.23
C THR A 430 23.66 -5.02 -3.17
N GLN A 431 24.60 -5.65 -3.90
CA GLN A 431 25.98 -5.14 -4.00
C GLN A 431 26.04 -3.74 -4.61
N GLN A 432 25.27 -3.48 -5.67
CA GLN A 432 25.19 -2.15 -6.30
C GLN A 432 24.62 -1.10 -5.36
N LEU A 433 23.58 -1.42 -4.58
CA LEU A 433 23.04 -0.49 -3.57
C LEU A 433 24.06 -0.20 -2.45
N THR A 434 24.78 -1.20 -2.00
CA THR A 434 25.87 -1.02 -1.00
C THR A 434 26.99 -0.13 -1.57
N ALA A 435 27.37 -0.35 -2.83
CA ALA A 435 28.38 0.48 -3.49
C ALA A 435 27.93 1.94 -3.68
N LEU A 436 26.64 2.15 -3.97
CA LEU A 436 26.07 3.51 -4.04
C LEU A 436 26.11 4.20 -2.68
N GLU A 437 25.86 3.48 -1.59
CA GLU A 437 25.89 4.02 -0.24
C GLU A 437 27.32 4.39 0.18
N SER A 438 28.33 3.52 -0.07
CA SER A 438 29.74 3.81 0.20
C SER A 438 30.25 5.00 -0.61
N ALA A 439 29.98 5.04 -1.91
CA ALA A 439 30.39 6.16 -2.77
C ALA A 439 29.79 7.51 -2.29
N HIS A 440 28.54 7.47 -1.81
CA HIS A 440 27.93 8.69 -1.28
C HIS A 440 28.52 9.12 0.06
N GLN A 441 28.89 8.16 0.94
CA GLN A 441 29.57 8.48 2.18
C GLN A 441 30.94 9.12 1.93
N GLU A 442 31.73 8.61 1.00
CA GLU A 442 33.00 9.19 0.57
C GLU A 442 32.85 10.61 -0.01
N GLU A 443 31.82 10.82 -0.86
CA GLU A 443 31.49 12.16 -1.38
C GLU A 443 31.18 13.15 -0.24
N ALA A 444 30.39 12.72 0.76
CA ALA A 444 30.01 13.55 1.90
C ALA A 444 31.21 13.89 2.81
N GLU A 445 32.08 12.92 3.09
CA GLU A 445 33.31 13.12 3.88
C GLU A 445 34.29 14.06 3.16
N THR A 446 34.46 13.86 1.86
CA THR A 446 35.33 14.75 1.03
C THR A 446 34.81 16.18 1.02
N LEU A 447 33.48 16.37 0.95
CA LEU A 447 32.86 17.68 1.00
C LEU A 447 33.03 18.33 2.38
N ALA A 448 32.87 17.58 3.45
CA ALA A 448 33.04 18.06 4.82
C ALA A 448 34.51 18.52 5.06
N LEU A 449 35.47 17.76 4.57
CA LEU A 449 36.90 18.13 4.64
C LEU A 449 37.19 19.40 3.85
N ARG A 450 36.61 19.60 2.66
CA ARG A 450 36.78 20.83 1.85
C ARG A 450 36.16 22.08 2.48
N LEU A 451 35.10 21.92 3.30
CA LEU A 451 34.43 23.02 3.99
C LEU A 451 35.10 23.36 5.34
N ALA A 452 35.97 22.46 5.85
CA ALA A 452 36.73 22.66 7.08
C ALA A 452 38.10 23.32 6.85
N VAL A 453 38.56 23.46 5.60
CA VAL A 453 39.74 24.17 5.15
C VAL A 453 39.30 25.54 4.58
#